data_c2dedf354c8deecd982c8b97d37572ad
#
_entry.id   c2dedf354c8deecd982c8b97d37572ad
#
_cell.length_a   1.000
_cell.length_b   1.000
_cell.length_c   1.000
_cell.angle_alpha   90.00
_cell.angle_beta   90.00
_cell.angle_gamma   90.00
#
_symmetry.space_group_name_H-M   'P 1'
#
loop_
_entity.id
_entity.type
_entity.pdbx_description
1 polymer ?
#
loop_
_entity_poly.entity_id
_entity_poly.type
_entity_poly.pdbx_seq_one_letter_code
_entity_poly.pdbx_strand_id
1 'polypeptide(L)'
;MANKLEGELSQSILALAERQSGVDGANGVIATHLAPDQIVVTLSLEFSDESRTPQIEAAVSSLEARIRDRHPEVIALFVKPQSHPGFKEAARDRNVAFTKVEEG
;
A
#
# COMPACT_ATOMS: atom_id res chain seq x y z
N MET A 1 -13.97 7.73 -12.44
CA MET A 1 -13.88 8.53 -11.21
C MET A 1 -14.04 7.61 -10.01
N ALA A 2 -13.07 7.63 -9.12
CA ALA A 2 -13.16 6.82 -7.91
C ALA A 2 -14.29 7.37 -7.04
N ASN A 3 -15.10 6.49 -6.47
CA ASN A 3 -16.14 6.95 -5.58
C ASN A 3 -15.54 7.26 -4.20
N LYS A 4 -16.34 7.88 -3.35
CA LYS A 4 -15.89 8.31 -2.03
C LYS A 4 -15.40 7.13 -1.19
N LEU A 5 -16.08 5.98 -1.27
CA LEU A 5 -15.70 4.81 -0.48
C LEU A 5 -14.35 4.25 -0.89
N GLU A 6 -14.04 4.25 -2.19
CA GLU A 6 -12.74 3.81 -2.65
C GLU A 6 -11.64 4.73 -2.17
N GLY A 7 -11.88 6.03 -2.20
CA GLY A 7 -10.92 6.99 -1.68
C GLY A 7 -10.69 6.82 -0.20
N GLU A 8 -11.74 6.58 0.57
CA GLU A 8 -11.63 6.37 2.00
C GLU A 8 -10.87 5.08 2.32
N LEU A 9 -11.13 4.01 1.58
CA LEU A 9 -10.43 2.75 1.74
C LEU A 9 -8.93 2.94 1.48
N SER A 10 -8.59 3.57 0.37
CA SER A 10 -7.19 3.80 0.00
C SER A 10 -6.46 4.65 1.03
N GLN A 11 -7.11 5.70 1.52
CA GLN A 11 -6.49 6.56 2.53
C GLN A 11 -6.32 5.83 3.86
N SER A 12 -7.29 5.00 4.23
CA SER A 12 -7.18 4.19 5.45
C SER A 12 -6.01 3.22 5.35
N ILE A 13 -5.85 2.56 4.22
CA ILE A 13 -4.77 1.61 4.01
C ILE A 13 -3.42 2.30 4.04
N LEU A 14 -3.30 3.46 3.38
CA LEU A 14 -2.05 4.24 3.41
C LEU A 14 -1.71 4.65 4.83
N ALA A 15 -2.70 5.08 5.61
CA ALA A 15 -2.46 5.49 6.99
C ALA A 15 -1.98 4.33 7.84
N LEU A 16 -2.54 3.13 7.66
CA LEU A 16 -2.09 1.94 8.36
C LEU A 16 -0.65 1.61 7.98
N ALA A 17 -0.32 1.72 6.69
CA ALA A 17 1.03 1.42 6.21
C ALA A 17 2.06 2.41 6.76
N GLU A 18 1.71 3.69 6.80
CA GLU A 18 2.60 4.73 7.35
C GLU A 18 2.93 4.49 8.82
N ARG A 19 2.01 3.88 9.55
CA ARG A 19 2.20 3.61 10.98
C ARG A 19 2.83 2.26 11.25
N GLN A 20 3.06 1.46 10.21
CA GLN A 20 3.58 0.11 10.41
C GLN A 20 5.05 0.17 10.80
N SER A 21 5.38 -0.49 11.91
CA SER A 21 6.77 -0.63 12.35
C SER A 21 7.55 -1.35 11.26
N GLY A 22 8.72 -0.83 10.92
CA GLY A 22 9.57 -1.39 9.88
C GLY A 22 9.35 -0.80 8.51
N VAL A 23 8.34 0.04 8.35
CA VAL A 23 8.07 0.74 7.09
C VAL A 23 8.50 2.19 7.24
N ASP A 24 9.35 2.66 6.34
CA ASP A 24 9.82 4.04 6.34
C ASP A 24 8.82 4.99 5.70
N GLY A 25 8.04 4.50 4.75
CA GLY A 25 7.03 5.32 4.11
C GLY A 25 6.17 4.52 3.16
N ALA A 26 4.99 5.03 2.87
CA ALA A 26 4.07 4.45 1.89
C ALA A 26 3.98 5.39 0.70
N ASN A 27 4.31 4.87 -0.48
CA ASN A 27 4.33 5.67 -1.71
C ASN A 27 2.97 5.77 -2.36
N GLY A 28 2.23 4.68 -2.41
CA GLY A 28 0.93 4.67 -3.05
C GLY A 28 0.26 3.31 -2.95
N VAL A 29 -1.01 3.29 -3.30
CA VAL A 29 -1.84 2.09 -3.22
C VAL A 29 -2.72 1.96 -4.46
N ILE A 30 -2.90 0.72 -4.90
CA ILE A 30 -3.92 0.39 -5.90
C ILE A 30 -4.86 -0.61 -5.24
N ALA A 31 -6.16 -0.32 -5.28
CA ALA A 31 -7.18 -1.24 -4.81
C ALA A 31 -7.96 -1.73 -6.02
N THR A 32 -7.98 -3.04 -6.24
CA THR A 32 -8.67 -3.64 -7.37
C THR A 32 -9.83 -4.48 -6.84
N HIS A 33 -11.03 -4.14 -7.27
CA HIS A 33 -12.24 -4.87 -6.88
C HIS A 33 -12.45 -6.04 -7.83
N LEU A 34 -12.40 -7.26 -7.29
CA LEU A 34 -12.75 -8.47 -8.05
C LEU A 34 -14.25 -8.72 -7.94
N ALA A 35 -14.82 -8.34 -6.82
CA ALA A 35 -16.24 -8.39 -6.51
C ALA A 35 -16.49 -7.31 -5.45
N PRO A 36 -17.75 -6.97 -5.16
CA PRO A 36 -18.01 -5.90 -4.17
C PRO A 36 -17.36 -6.15 -2.81
N ASP A 37 -17.19 -7.40 -2.42
CA ASP A 37 -16.62 -7.77 -1.13
C ASP A 37 -15.26 -8.46 -1.26
N GLN A 38 -14.61 -8.33 -2.42
CA GLN A 38 -13.30 -8.96 -2.67
C GLN A 38 -12.37 -7.96 -3.33
N ILE A 39 -11.46 -7.44 -2.53
CA ILE A 39 -10.54 -6.41 -2.96
C ILE A 39 -9.10 -6.92 -2.85
N VAL A 40 -8.33 -6.73 -3.91
CA VAL A 40 -6.89 -6.99 -3.90
C VAL A 40 -6.19 -5.64 -3.80
N VAL A 41 -5.24 -5.54 -2.89
CA VAL A 41 -4.52 -4.30 -2.64
C VAL A 41 -3.05 -4.48 -2.99
N THR A 42 -2.50 -3.52 -3.72
CA THR A 42 -1.07 -3.46 -4.00
C THR A 42 -0.54 -2.16 -3.39
N LEU A 43 0.49 -2.29 -2.58
CA LEU A 43 1.13 -1.16 -1.92
C LEU A 43 2.57 -1.02 -2.37
N SER A 44 3.00 0.21 -2.65
CA SER A 44 4.41 0.52 -2.81
C SER A 44 4.89 1.11 -1.49
N LEU A 45 5.83 0.43 -0.85
CA LEU A 45 6.34 0.83 0.46
C LEU A 45 7.83 1.02 0.42
N GLU A 46 8.30 2.00 1.17
CA GLU A 46 9.71 2.26 1.34
C GLU A 46 10.18 1.63 2.65
N PHE A 47 11.27 0.86 2.57
CA PHE A 47 11.91 0.26 3.74
C PHE A 47 13.32 0.82 3.85
N SER A 48 13.88 0.75 5.06
CA SER A 48 15.26 1.13 5.28
C SER A 48 16.18 0.24 4.44
N ASP A 49 17.25 0.82 3.89
CA ASP A 49 18.26 0.07 3.15
C ASP A 49 18.92 -1.01 4.02
N GLU A 50 18.84 -0.86 5.33
CA GLU A 50 19.40 -1.83 6.27
C GLU A 50 18.43 -2.95 6.62
N SER A 51 17.19 -2.88 6.15
CA SER A 51 16.20 -3.91 6.44
C SER A 51 16.57 -5.21 5.74
N ARG A 52 16.46 -6.30 6.50
CA ARG A 52 16.71 -7.64 5.96
C ARG A 52 15.38 -8.27 5.58
N THR A 53 15.44 -9.24 4.66
CA THR A 53 14.25 -9.90 4.17
C THR A 53 13.32 -10.40 5.28
N PRO A 54 13.80 -11.07 6.35
CA PRO A 54 12.89 -11.49 7.40
C PRO A 54 12.17 -10.33 8.10
N GLN A 55 12.86 -9.19 8.22
CA GLN A 55 12.26 -8.00 8.83
C GLN A 55 11.17 -7.42 7.94
N ILE A 56 11.42 -7.39 6.63
CA ILE A 56 10.45 -6.91 5.66
C ILE A 56 9.23 -7.82 5.65
N GLU A 57 9.45 -9.14 5.64
CA GLU A 57 8.35 -10.09 5.65
C GLU A 57 7.50 -9.96 6.90
N ALA A 58 8.14 -9.76 8.05
CA ALA A 58 7.41 -9.59 9.31
C ALA A 58 6.57 -8.32 9.29
N ALA A 59 7.13 -7.22 8.76
CA ALA A 59 6.40 -5.97 8.66
C ALA A 59 5.18 -6.11 7.74
N VAL A 60 5.37 -6.77 6.59
CA VAL A 60 4.29 -6.97 5.63
C VAL A 60 3.19 -7.85 6.22
N SER A 61 3.57 -8.95 6.88
CA SER A 61 2.57 -9.84 7.50
C SER A 61 1.76 -9.13 8.58
N SER A 62 2.44 -8.34 9.41
CA SER A 62 1.77 -7.58 10.46
C SER A 62 0.82 -6.56 9.85
N LEU A 63 1.26 -5.85 8.82
CA LEU A 63 0.44 -4.87 8.14
C LEU A 63 -0.78 -5.52 7.50
N GLU A 64 -0.58 -6.66 6.85
CA GLU A 64 -1.68 -7.38 6.22
C GLU A 64 -2.75 -7.76 7.22
N ALA A 65 -2.34 -8.26 8.39
CA ALA A 65 -3.28 -8.63 9.44
C ALA A 65 -4.08 -7.41 9.92
N ARG A 66 -3.43 -6.28 10.06
CA ARG A 66 -4.09 -5.05 10.50
C ARG A 66 -5.04 -4.51 9.45
N ILE A 67 -4.65 -4.58 8.18
CA ILE A 67 -5.52 -4.15 7.09
C ILE A 67 -6.77 -5.03 7.03
N ARG A 68 -6.60 -6.34 7.12
CA ARG A 68 -7.73 -7.28 7.07
C ARG A 68 -8.65 -7.12 8.26
N ASP A 69 -8.09 -6.84 9.41
CA ASP A 69 -8.91 -6.61 10.60
C ASP A 69 -9.82 -5.40 10.42
N ARG A 70 -9.30 -4.34 9.80
CA ARG A 70 -10.04 -3.12 9.58
C ARG A 70 -10.93 -3.20 8.35
N HIS A 71 -10.49 -3.93 7.34
CA HIS A 71 -11.15 -4.03 6.04
C HIS A 71 -11.24 -5.50 5.63
N PRO A 72 -12.22 -6.23 6.17
CA PRO A 72 -12.33 -7.69 5.88
C PRO A 72 -12.50 -8.02 4.40
N GLU A 73 -12.96 -7.06 3.59
CA GLU A 73 -13.13 -7.27 2.16
C GLU A 73 -11.80 -7.35 1.41
N VAL A 74 -10.70 -6.96 2.03
CA VAL A 74 -9.38 -7.09 1.42
C VAL A 74 -8.93 -8.54 1.54
N ILE A 75 -8.89 -9.24 0.41
CA ILE A 75 -8.57 -10.67 0.39
C ILE A 75 -7.09 -10.96 0.16
N ALA A 76 -6.36 -9.99 -0.37
CA ALA A 76 -4.93 -10.17 -0.64
C ALA A 76 -4.23 -8.83 -0.61
N LEU A 77 -2.99 -8.85 -0.12
CA LEU A 77 -2.12 -7.68 -0.10
C LEU A 77 -0.81 -8.06 -0.79
N PHE A 78 -0.42 -7.26 -1.76
CA PHE A 78 0.89 -7.38 -2.38
C PHE A 78 1.67 -6.11 -2.13
N VAL A 79 2.93 -6.26 -1.76
CA VAL A 79 3.78 -5.13 -1.45
C VAL A 79 4.95 -5.10 -2.41
N LYS A 80 5.19 -3.94 -3.00
CA LYS A 80 6.36 -3.70 -3.82
C LYS A 80 7.28 -2.77 -3.06
N PRO A 81 8.45 -3.25 -2.61
CA PRO A 81 9.43 -2.38 -1.97
C PRO A 81 10.00 -1.41 -3.01
N GLN A 82 9.91 -0.12 -2.75
CA GLN A 82 10.43 0.90 -3.65
C GLN A 82 10.82 2.14 -2.87
N SER A 83 11.92 2.77 -3.27
CA SER A 83 12.20 4.11 -2.79
C SER A 83 11.15 5.06 -3.37
N HIS A 84 10.93 6.19 -2.71
CA HIS A 84 9.96 7.16 -3.21
C HIS A 84 10.32 7.69 -4.60
N PRO A 85 11.59 8.07 -4.88
CA PRO A 85 11.95 8.47 -6.24
C PRO A 85 11.73 7.37 -7.27
N GLY A 86 12.04 6.13 -6.93
CA GLY A 86 11.81 5.01 -7.83
C GLY A 86 10.35 4.79 -8.14
N PHE A 87 9.49 4.96 -7.15
CA PHE A 87 8.05 4.86 -7.33
C PHE A 87 7.56 5.94 -8.30
N LYS A 88 7.97 7.19 -8.09
CA LYS A 88 7.54 8.30 -8.94
C LYS A 88 7.95 8.08 -10.39
N GLU A 89 9.18 7.64 -10.60
CA GLU A 89 9.69 7.39 -11.94
C GLU A 89 8.94 6.28 -12.64
N ALA A 90 8.70 5.16 -11.95
CA ALA A 90 7.98 4.03 -12.52
C ALA A 90 6.54 4.40 -12.87
N ALA A 91 5.88 5.15 -12.00
CA ALA A 91 4.50 5.56 -12.24
C ALA A 91 4.41 6.52 -13.44
N ARG A 92 5.38 7.42 -13.57
CA ARG A 92 5.42 8.37 -14.68
C ARG A 92 5.65 7.65 -16.00
N ASP A 93 6.63 6.74 -16.01
CA ASP A 93 7.01 6.06 -17.25
C ASP A 93 5.89 5.16 -17.77
N ARG A 94 5.09 4.60 -16.87
CA ARG A 94 4.05 3.66 -17.25
C ARG A 94 2.66 4.25 -17.23
N ASN A 95 2.56 5.50 -16.84
CA ASN A 95 1.28 6.19 -16.74
C ASN A 95 0.30 5.40 -15.86
N VAL A 96 0.79 4.87 -14.74
CA VAL A 96 -0.02 4.09 -13.82
C VAL A 96 -0.73 5.01 -12.83
N ALA A 97 -2.01 4.75 -12.62
CA ALA A 97 -2.82 5.54 -11.69
C ALA A 97 -2.77 4.92 -10.29
N PHE A 98 -1.88 5.41 -9.44
CA PHE A 98 -1.84 5.06 -8.02
C PHE A 98 -2.54 6.14 -7.21
N THR A 99 -3.14 5.73 -6.09
CA THR A 99 -3.51 6.69 -5.06
C THR A 99 -2.23 7.01 -4.31
N LYS A 100 -1.78 8.25 -4.41
CA LYS A 100 -0.50 8.65 -3.85
C LYS A 100 -0.65 9.23 -2.46
N VAL A 101 0.42 9.13 -1.68
CA VAL A 101 0.51 9.87 -0.43
C VAL A 101 0.61 11.36 -0.78
N GLU A 102 -0.18 12.17 -0.09
CA GLU A 102 -0.19 13.61 -0.30
C GLU A 102 1.15 14.20 0.10
N GLU A 103 1.74 14.97 -0.77
CA GLU A 103 3.03 15.56 -0.51
C GLU A 103 2.95 17.06 -0.34
N GLY A 104 1.97 17.57 0.13
CA GLY A 104 1.91 18.98 0.38
C GLY A 104 2.18 19.92 -0.80
#